data_591130dff1d03e94752107b6c1c62852
#
_entry.id   591130dff1d03e94752107b6c1c62852
#
_cell.length_a   1.000
_cell.length_b   1.000
_cell.length_c   1.000
_cell.angle_alpha   90.00
_cell.angle_beta   90.00
_cell.angle_gamma   90.00
#
_symmetry.space_group_name_H-M   'P 1'
#
loop_
_entity.id
_entity.type
_entity.pdbx_description
1 polymer ?
#
loop_
_entity_poly.entity_id
_entity_poly.type
_entity_poly.pdbx_seq_one_letter_code
_entity_poly.pdbx_strand_id
1 'polypeptide(L)'
;MTKQELIERVYKTRGLPPSLTKKTVLQIVEAVFGEIGDYFVKSKLTKSNQPKFTYPGFGTFTKKKRPARAGRNPQNGQPITIPEAHTVTFAPGQELKGQLNHR
;
A
#
# COMPACT_ATOMS: atom_id res chain seq x y z
N MET A 1 6.53 7.67 -10.47
CA MET A 1 7.55 7.96 -9.43
C MET A 1 8.12 6.66 -8.90
N THR A 2 9.43 6.55 -8.90
CA THR A 2 10.13 5.37 -8.40
C THR A 2 10.50 5.55 -6.92
N LYS A 3 10.98 4.46 -6.31
CA LYS A 3 11.50 4.49 -4.93
C LYS A 3 12.61 5.54 -4.78
N GLN A 4 13.53 5.58 -5.73
CA GLN A 4 14.65 6.54 -5.69
C GLN A 4 14.18 7.97 -5.83
N GLU A 5 13.22 8.22 -6.71
CA GLU A 5 12.63 9.55 -6.86
C GLU A 5 11.92 9.99 -5.58
N LEU A 6 11.21 9.07 -4.93
CA LEU A 6 10.56 9.36 -3.65
C LEU A 6 11.59 9.75 -2.59
N ILE A 7 12.68 8.99 -2.49
CA ILE A 7 13.75 9.28 -1.53
C ILE A 7 14.35 10.66 -1.79
N GLU A 8 14.61 11.00 -3.05
CA GLU A 8 15.13 12.32 -3.42
C GLU A 8 14.17 13.44 -2.99
N ARG A 9 12.88 13.25 -3.22
CA ARG A 9 11.86 14.24 -2.86
C ARG A 9 11.76 14.42 -1.34
N VAL A 10 11.82 13.31 -0.60
CA VAL A 10 11.81 13.36 0.87
C VAL A 10 13.07 14.07 1.38
N TYR A 11 14.22 13.72 0.83
CA TYR A 11 15.49 14.34 1.22
C TYR A 11 15.48 15.85 1.04
N LYS A 12 14.83 16.34 -0.02
CA LYS A 12 14.73 17.76 -0.33
C LYS A 12 13.60 18.48 0.37
N THR A 13 12.80 17.78 1.18
CA THR A 13 11.69 18.38 1.90
C THR A 13 12.18 19.40 2.93
N ARG A 14 11.55 20.58 2.91
CA ARG A 14 11.88 21.62 3.89
C ARG A 14 11.42 21.21 5.28
N GLY A 15 12.17 21.69 6.28
CA GLY A 15 11.84 21.42 7.67
C GLY A 15 12.49 20.19 8.26
N LEU A 16 13.21 19.42 7.44
CA LEU A 16 13.99 18.29 7.94
C LEU A 16 15.36 18.76 8.43
N PRO A 17 15.98 18.03 9.38
CA PRO A 17 17.29 18.41 9.89
C PRO A 17 18.33 18.49 8.78
N PRO A 18 19.18 19.55 8.77
CA PRO A 18 20.19 19.70 7.72
C PRO A 18 21.27 18.63 7.76
N SER A 19 21.44 17.94 8.89
CA SER A 19 22.39 16.85 9.03
C SER A 19 21.90 15.53 8.44
N LEU A 20 20.64 15.48 7.96
CA LEU A 20 20.05 14.28 7.40
C LEU A 20 20.72 13.91 6.08
N THR A 21 21.13 12.64 5.95
CA THR A 21 21.75 12.15 4.72
C THR A 21 20.74 11.36 3.89
N LYS A 22 21.00 11.23 2.57
CA LYS A 22 20.14 10.38 1.72
C LYS A 22 20.11 8.93 2.18
N LYS A 23 21.23 8.41 2.70
CA LYS A 23 21.29 7.06 3.25
C LYS A 23 20.32 6.89 4.41
N THR A 24 20.27 7.86 5.32
CA THR A 24 19.33 7.83 6.45
C THR A 24 17.90 7.92 5.95
N VAL A 25 17.62 8.77 4.97
CA VAL A 25 16.29 8.87 4.36
C VAL A 25 15.88 7.53 3.76
N LEU A 26 16.78 6.88 3.02
CA LEU A 26 16.53 5.56 2.46
C LEU A 26 16.17 4.55 3.54
N GLN A 27 16.93 4.51 4.64
CA GLN A 27 16.68 3.59 5.74
C GLN A 27 15.32 3.84 6.39
N ILE A 28 14.95 5.11 6.58
CA ILE A 28 13.65 5.45 7.16
C ILE A 28 12.51 5.06 6.23
N VAL A 29 12.60 5.37 4.96
CA VAL A 29 11.56 5.03 3.97
C VAL A 29 11.39 3.52 3.89
N GLU A 30 12.49 2.76 3.84
CA GLU A 30 12.41 1.30 3.81
C GLU A 30 11.77 0.74 5.08
N ALA A 31 12.08 1.33 6.24
CA ALA A 31 11.51 0.92 7.50
C ALA A 31 10.00 1.18 7.54
N VAL A 32 9.55 2.34 7.04
CA VAL A 32 8.13 2.68 7.00
C VAL A 32 7.35 1.68 6.18
N PHE A 33 7.78 1.42 4.94
CA PHE A 33 7.07 0.48 4.07
C PHE A 33 7.20 -0.96 4.56
N GLY A 34 8.35 -1.32 5.14
CA GLY A 34 8.54 -2.62 5.74
C GLY A 34 7.57 -2.89 6.89
N GLU A 35 7.36 -1.90 7.76
CA GLU A 35 6.42 -2.04 8.88
C GLU A 35 4.98 -2.14 8.40
N ILE A 36 4.60 -1.36 7.38
CA ILE A 36 3.26 -1.44 6.81
C ILE A 36 3.03 -2.83 6.19
N GLY A 37 3.99 -3.32 5.43
CA GLY A 37 3.92 -4.65 4.83
C GLY A 37 3.81 -5.75 5.88
N ASP A 38 4.66 -5.70 6.90
CA ASP A 38 4.64 -6.68 8.00
C ASP A 38 3.31 -6.67 8.73
N TYR A 39 2.75 -5.50 8.98
CA TYR A 39 1.45 -5.40 9.65
C TYR A 39 0.39 -6.21 8.90
N PHE A 40 0.31 -6.05 7.57
CA PHE A 40 -0.69 -6.75 6.77
C PHE A 40 -0.39 -8.23 6.61
N VAL A 41 0.88 -8.61 6.54
CA VAL A 41 1.27 -10.02 6.43
C VAL A 41 0.90 -10.78 7.71
N LYS A 42 1.18 -10.19 8.87
CA LYS A 42 0.97 -10.84 10.17
C LYS A 42 -0.45 -10.72 10.70
N SER A 43 -1.22 -9.74 10.23
CA SER A 43 -2.60 -9.54 10.70
C SER A 43 -3.53 -10.56 10.08
N LYS A 44 -4.44 -11.12 10.90
CA LYS A 44 -5.41 -12.10 10.42
C LYS A 44 -6.68 -11.42 9.95
N LEU A 45 -7.09 -11.72 8.74
CA LEU A 45 -8.37 -11.29 8.20
C LEU A 45 -9.44 -12.32 8.57
N THR A 46 -10.43 -11.90 9.35
CA THR A 46 -11.56 -12.73 9.76
C THR A 46 -12.86 -12.01 9.43
N LYS A 47 -14.00 -12.71 9.61
CA LYS A 47 -15.32 -12.10 9.41
C LYS A 47 -15.55 -10.89 10.32
N SER A 48 -14.97 -10.92 11.52
CA SER A 48 -15.14 -9.86 12.51
C SER A 48 -13.99 -8.87 12.56
N ASN A 49 -12.88 -9.17 11.87
CA ASN A 49 -11.68 -8.34 11.92
C ASN A 49 -11.10 -8.14 10.52
N GLN A 50 -11.14 -6.89 10.05
CA GLN A 50 -10.54 -6.52 8.78
C GLN A 50 -9.37 -5.58 9.05
N PRO A 51 -8.13 -6.06 8.88
CA PRO A 51 -6.96 -5.22 9.16
C PRO A 51 -6.92 -3.97 8.27
N LYS A 52 -6.68 -2.83 8.90
CA LYS A 52 -6.62 -1.54 8.22
C LYS A 52 -5.45 -0.74 8.75
N PHE A 53 -4.86 0.05 7.88
CA PHE A 53 -3.91 1.08 8.27
C PHE A 53 -4.40 2.41 7.70
N THR A 54 -4.74 3.34 8.58
CA THR A 54 -5.20 4.68 8.19
C THR A 54 -4.12 5.70 8.49
N TYR A 55 -3.72 6.44 7.46
CA TYR A 55 -2.84 7.58 7.63
C TYR A 55 -3.68 8.85 7.43
N PRO A 56 -3.93 9.62 8.50
CA PRO A 56 -4.77 10.83 8.40
C PRO A 56 -4.22 11.80 7.36
N GLY A 57 -5.10 12.34 6.54
CA GLY A 57 -4.73 13.26 5.47
C GLY A 57 -4.28 12.58 4.18
N PHE A 58 -4.08 11.27 4.19
CA PHE A 58 -3.63 10.52 3.01
C PHE A 58 -4.66 9.49 2.57
N GLY A 59 -4.94 8.50 3.41
CA GLY A 59 -5.90 7.46 3.06
C GLY A 59 -5.81 6.24 3.94
N THR A 60 -6.52 5.20 3.52
CA THR A 60 -6.63 3.94 4.27
C THR A 60 -6.26 2.77 3.40
N PHE A 61 -5.37 1.91 3.90
CA PHE A 61 -5.06 0.62 3.31
C PHE A 61 -5.86 -0.45 4.05
N THR A 62 -6.53 -1.34 3.30
CA THR A 62 -7.39 -2.36 3.88
C THR A 62 -7.02 -3.72 3.32
N LYS A 63 -6.82 -4.70 4.19
CA LYS A 63 -6.58 -6.08 3.78
C LYS A 63 -7.91 -6.71 3.39
N LYS A 64 -7.98 -7.27 2.19
CA LYS A 64 -9.17 -7.91 1.65
C LYS A 64 -8.84 -9.27 1.12
N LYS A 65 -9.87 -10.11 1.05
CA LYS A 65 -9.78 -11.44 0.51
C LYS A 65 -10.53 -11.50 -0.80
N ARG A 66 -9.86 -11.97 -1.84
CA ARG A 66 -10.51 -12.27 -3.10
C ARG A 66 -10.98 -13.72 -3.04
N PRO A 67 -12.31 -13.99 -3.17
CA PRO A 67 -12.78 -15.36 -3.11
C PRO A 67 -12.31 -16.16 -4.32
N ALA A 68 -12.23 -17.48 -4.14
CA ALA A 68 -11.96 -18.38 -5.25
C ALA A 68 -13.08 -18.25 -6.29
N ARG A 69 -12.71 -18.32 -7.55
CA ARG A 69 -13.67 -18.19 -8.64
C ARG A 69 -13.31 -19.12 -9.79
N ALA A 70 -14.33 -19.47 -10.59
CA ALA A 70 -14.10 -20.21 -11.80
C ALA A 70 -13.57 -19.29 -12.91
N GLY A 71 -12.61 -19.79 -13.68
CA GLY A 71 -12.06 -19.07 -14.80
C GLY A 71 -11.76 -20.05 -15.94
N ARG A 72 -11.15 -19.57 -17.00
CA ARG A 72 -10.74 -20.40 -18.12
C ARG A 72 -9.28 -20.14 -18.44
N ASN A 73 -8.59 -21.22 -18.78
CA ASN A 73 -7.20 -21.12 -19.24
C ASN A 73 -7.19 -20.44 -20.61
N PRO A 74 -6.52 -19.30 -20.79
CA PRO A 74 -6.51 -18.60 -22.07
C PRO A 74 -5.81 -19.37 -23.19
N GLN A 75 -4.98 -20.36 -22.86
CA GLN A 75 -4.26 -21.14 -23.87
C GLN A 75 -5.07 -22.27 -24.45
N ASN A 76 -5.92 -22.93 -23.66
CA ASN A 76 -6.67 -24.12 -24.11
C ASN A 76 -8.18 -24.05 -23.84
N GLY A 77 -8.66 -22.97 -23.22
CA GLY A 77 -10.08 -22.78 -22.94
C GLY A 77 -10.65 -23.68 -21.87
N GLN A 78 -9.83 -24.52 -21.20
CA GLN A 78 -10.31 -25.42 -20.18
C GLN A 78 -10.68 -24.67 -18.91
N PRO A 79 -11.70 -25.12 -18.17
CA PRO A 79 -12.06 -24.49 -16.91
C PRO A 79 -10.95 -24.69 -15.87
N ILE A 80 -10.65 -23.62 -15.15
CA ILE A 80 -9.69 -23.64 -14.03
C ILE A 80 -10.35 -22.96 -12.85
N THR A 81 -9.88 -23.31 -11.65
CA THR A 81 -10.29 -22.62 -10.43
C THR A 81 -9.19 -21.62 -10.06
N ILE A 82 -9.55 -20.34 -10.04
CA ILE A 82 -8.63 -19.32 -9.56
C ILE A 82 -8.73 -19.33 -8.03
N PRO A 83 -7.63 -19.65 -7.31
CA PRO A 83 -7.71 -19.78 -5.85
C PRO A 83 -7.96 -18.43 -5.19
N GLU A 84 -8.49 -18.50 -3.97
CA GLU A 84 -8.63 -17.28 -3.18
C GLU A 84 -7.26 -16.68 -2.87
N ALA A 85 -7.22 -15.36 -2.73
CA ALA A 85 -5.98 -14.65 -2.44
C ALA A 85 -6.27 -13.47 -1.53
N HIS A 86 -5.29 -13.11 -0.72
CA HIS A 86 -5.36 -11.89 0.06
C HIS A 86 -4.71 -10.74 -0.71
N THR A 87 -5.26 -9.56 -0.56
CA THR A 87 -4.72 -8.36 -1.19
C THR A 87 -4.92 -7.17 -0.26
N VAL A 88 -4.26 -6.08 -0.58
CA VAL A 88 -4.45 -4.82 0.13
C VAL A 88 -4.95 -3.78 -0.88
N THR A 89 -6.04 -3.11 -0.54
CA THR A 89 -6.58 -2.04 -1.36
C THR A 89 -6.36 -0.70 -0.68
N PHE A 90 -6.19 0.35 -1.48
CA PHE A 90 -5.99 1.69 -1.00
C PHE A 90 -7.19 2.56 -1.38
N ALA A 91 -7.74 3.27 -0.38
CA ALA A 91 -8.78 4.26 -0.61
C ALA A 91 -8.26 5.62 -0.16
N PRO A 92 -8.19 6.61 -1.06
CA PRO A 92 -7.72 7.93 -0.65
C PRO A 92 -8.67 8.57 0.36
N GLY A 93 -8.08 9.28 1.32
CA GLY A 93 -8.85 10.03 2.30
C GLY A 93 -9.52 11.25 1.67
N GLN A 94 -10.42 11.88 2.40
CA GLN A 94 -11.16 13.01 1.87
C GLN A 94 -10.27 14.18 1.47
N GLU A 95 -9.23 14.45 2.24
CA GLU A 95 -8.30 15.54 1.91
C GLU A 95 -7.55 15.27 0.61
N LEU A 96 -6.99 14.08 0.45
CA LEU A 96 -6.29 13.72 -0.78
C LEU A 96 -7.26 13.69 -1.96
N LYS A 97 -8.45 13.13 -1.76
CA LYS A 97 -9.47 13.04 -2.79
C LYS A 97 -9.92 14.43 -3.25
N GLY A 98 -10.08 15.35 -2.30
CA GLY A 98 -10.41 16.73 -2.62
C GLY A 98 -9.33 17.42 -3.44
N GLN A 99 -8.07 17.20 -3.09
CA GLN A 99 -6.93 17.75 -3.82
C GLN A 99 -6.83 17.19 -5.25
N LEU A 100 -7.11 15.88 -5.39
CA LEU A 100 -7.09 15.23 -6.71
C LEU A 100 -8.16 15.79 -7.65
N ASN A 101 -9.29 16.23 -7.11
CA ASN A 101 -10.42 16.73 -7.89
C ASN A 101 -10.51 18.26 -7.86
N HIS A 102 -9.54 18.92 -7.30
CA HIS A 102 -9.47 20.38 -7.26
C HIS A 102 -9.09 20.90 -8.65
N ARG A 103 -9.82 21.94 -9.11
CA ARG A 103 -9.59 22.57 -10.41
C ARG A 103 -9.16 24.02 -10.23
#